data_bb4cc28f3c64bcf03f7b367b687120ba
#
_entry.id   bb4cc28f3c64bcf03f7b367b687120ba
#
_cell.length_a   1.000
_cell.length_b   1.000
_cell.length_c   1.000
_cell.angle_alpha   90.00
_cell.angle_beta   90.00
_cell.angle_gamma   90.00
#
_symmetry.space_group_name_H-M   'P 1'
#
loop_
_entity.id
_entity.type
_entity.pdbx_description
1 polymer ?
#
loop_
_entity_poly.entity_id
_entity_poly.type
_entity_poly.pdbx_seq_one_letter_code
_entity_poly.pdbx_strand_id
1 'polypeptide(L)'
;MHVRPEHEAPAASRERAAPLDRAGRILSLQRSAGNRAVMSALRIDRKIEVRDVGRGEQSGFARVPEFIERLNGLSPSLNWKLEGRELVFEQTPDSTPTNFETQMMALVNQENVLPMRMTNRHGLLGDKASGFHDSVDGDAFTSGYVDIDDLLAGDDLGFQMLLVHFLTERAATSNYARRIGGNFSEAEFNRGHSLGIEAEAEILRAFFGDPSIRIVADSPSVTVRRVFRNSRGDRIRRRIRLGRGEETGVNASSVDVVTAGNIVMTPDDYRALLERERTAAQVERERLGGATEHREGGRSVPAP
;
A
#
# COMPACT_ATOMS: atom_id res chain seq x y z
N MET A 1 11.01 22.78 81.05
CA MET A 1 10.12 22.65 79.87
C MET A 1 10.95 22.26 78.68
N HIS A 2 10.94 20.97 78.28
CA HIS A 2 11.67 20.46 77.12
C HIS A 2 10.63 20.15 76.06
N VAL A 3 10.69 20.87 74.96
CA VAL A 3 9.88 20.63 73.78
C VAL A 3 10.66 19.64 72.89
N ARG A 4 10.06 18.49 72.63
CA ARG A 4 10.53 17.49 71.62
C ARG A 4 10.17 17.95 70.22
N PRO A 5 11.06 17.84 69.23
CA PRO A 5 10.68 18.02 67.82
C PRO A 5 9.97 16.76 67.32
N GLU A 6 8.80 16.96 66.68
CA GLU A 6 8.10 15.93 65.92
C GLU A 6 8.88 15.59 64.64
N HIS A 7 9.13 14.30 64.47
CA HIS A 7 9.68 13.77 63.22
C HIS A 7 8.57 13.65 62.19
N GLU A 8 8.53 14.55 61.22
CA GLU A 8 7.75 14.36 60.01
C GLU A 8 8.35 13.21 59.18
N ALA A 9 7.57 12.19 58.92
CA ALA A 9 7.90 11.10 57.99
C ALA A 9 7.88 11.62 56.55
N PRO A 10 8.85 11.25 55.67
CA PRO A 10 8.85 11.69 54.30
C PRO A 10 7.65 11.11 53.56
N ALA A 11 6.84 11.99 52.97
CA ALA A 11 5.75 11.63 52.07
C ALA A 11 6.33 10.87 50.87
N ALA A 12 5.95 9.59 50.74
CA ALA A 12 6.27 8.79 49.56
C ALA A 12 5.68 9.48 48.32
N SER A 13 6.57 10.04 47.50
CA SER A 13 6.21 10.56 46.20
C SER A 13 5.72 9.40 45.32
N ARG A 14 4.42 9.31 45.14
CA ARG A 14 3.82 8.47 44.10
C ARG A 14 4.26 9.07 42.78
N GLU A 15 5.27 8.50 42.17
CA GLU A 15 5.60 8.72 40.76
C GLU A 15 4.32 8.45 39.93
N ARG A 16 3.70 9.51 39.47
CA ARG A 16 2.66 9.41 38.44
C ARG A 16 3.33 8.91 37.18
N ALA A 17 3.11 7.62 36.85
CA ALA A 17 3.50 7.08 35.58
C ALA A 17 3.04 8.03 34.47
N ALA A 18 3.97 8.45 33.61
CA ALA A 18 3.64 9.29 32.46
C ALA A 18 2.52 8.61 31.65
N PRO A 19 1.53 9.37 31.16
CA PRO A 19 0.48 8.79 30.34
C PRO A 19 1.13 8.13 29.11
N LEU A 20 0.88 6.82 28.95
CA LEU A 20 1.29 6.08 27.77
C LEU A 20 0.77 6.83 26.54
N ASP A 21 1.62 6.99 25.54
CA ASP A 21 1.20 7.47 24.25
C ASP A 21 0.13 6.56 23.64
N ARG A 22 -0.50 6.97 22.53
CA ARG A 22 -1.57 6.22 21.88
C ARG A 22 -1.14 4.80 21.50
N ALA A 23 0.10 4.64 21.02
CA ALA A 23 0.66 3.35 20.64
C ALA A 23 0.86 2.43 21.86
N GLY A 24 1.35 2.97 22.98
CA GLY A 24 1.51 2.23 24.23
C GLY A 24 0.17 1.78 24.82
N ARG A 25 -0.91 2.57 24.68
CA ARG A 25 -2.26 2.17 25.08
C ARG A 25 -2.82 1.04 24.22
N ILE A 26 -2.62 1.10 22.89
CA ILE A 26 -3.03 0.04 21.96
C ILE A 26 -2.33 -1.27 22.30
N LEU A 27 -1.02 -1.26 22.47
CA LEU A 27 -0.23 -2.45 22.82
C LEU A 27 -0.63 -3.03 24.20
N SER A 28 -0.94 -2.17 25.16
CA SER A 28 -1.43 -2.60 26.48
C SER A 28 -2.79 -3.28 26.39
N LEU A 29 -3.72 -2.71 25.61
CA LEU A 29 -5.04 -3.29 25.38
C LEU A 29 -4.98 -4.60 24.60
N GLN A 30 -4.09 -4.71 23.59
CA GLN A 30 -3.86 -5.97 22.86
C GLN A 30 -3.40 -7.11 23.78
N ARG A 31 -2.50 -6.81 24.72
CA ARG A 31 -1.99 -7.81 25.67
C ARG A 31 -3.05 -8.26 26.70
N SER A 32 -3.97 -7.37 27.08
CA SER A 32 -4.92 -7.64 28.16
C SER A 32 -6.27 -8.20 27.70
N ALA A 33 -6.73 -7.86 26.50
CA ALA A 33 -8.10 -8.13 26.07
C ALA A 33 -8.24 -8.81 24.71
N GLY A 34 -7.14 -9.05 24.01
CA GLY A 34 -7.11 -9.59 22.64
C GLY A 34 -7.56 -8.59 21.57
N ASN A 35 -7.22 -8.88 20.32
CA ASN A 35 -7.41 -7.96 19.18
C ASN A 35 -8.87 -7.50 19.00
N ARG A 36 -9.84 -8.38 19.20
CA ARG A 36 -11.27 -8.05 19.01
C ARG A 36 -11.78 -7.01 20.02
N ALA A 37 -11.38 -7.14 21.29
CA ALA A 37 -11.77 -6.19 22.34
C ALA A 37 -11.08 -4.83 22.16
N VAL A 38 -9.84 -4.83 21.66
CA VAL A 38 -9.09 -3.61 21.32
C VAL A 38 -9.75 -2.85 20.17
N MET A 39 -10.13 -3.55 19.10
CA MET A 39 -10.83 -2.95 17.96
C MET A 39 -12.21 -2.39 18.35
N SER A 40 -12.92 -3.05 19.28
CA SER A 40 -14.20 -2.57 19.81
C SER A 40 -14.06 -1.38 20.78
N ALA A 41 -13.02 -1.38 21.63
CA ALA A 41 -12.79 -0.32 22.62
C ALA A 41 -12.19 0.96 22.02
N LEU A 42 -11.42 0.82 20.98
CA LEU A 42 -10.85 1.93 20.25
C LEU A 42 -11.90 2.37 19.23
N ARG A 43 -13.06 2.56 19.19
CA ARG A 43 -13.81 3.16 18.06
C ARG A 43 -12.83 3.78 17.05
N ILE A 44 -12.08 2.91 16.37
CA ILE A 44 -11.24 3.33 15.25
C ILE A 44 -12.28 3.69 14.18
N ASP A 45 -12.57 4.99 14.09
CA ASP A 45 -13.37 5.49 12.99
C ASP A 45 -12.65 5.05 11.72
N ARG A 46 -13.21 4.04 11.09
CA ARG A 46 -12.70 3.47 9.85
C ARG A 46 -12.75 4.55 8.77
N LYS A 47 -11.67 4.71 8.01
CA LYS A 47 -11.46 5.99 7.36
C LYS A 47 -11.56 5.97 5.84
N ILE A 48 -11.64 4.79 5.21
CA ILE A 48 -11.94 4.73 3.77
C ILE A 48 -13.45 4.67 3.61
N GLU A 49 -14.02 5.73 3.03
CA GLU A 49 -15.44 5.80 2.72
C GLU A 49 -15.70 5.65 1.23
N VAL A 50 -16.47 4.65 0.86
CA VAL A 50 -16.96 4.44 -0.49
C VAL A 50 -18.26 5.22 -0.67
N ARG A 51 -18.26 6.20 -1.57
CA ARG A 51 -19.37 7.13 -1.78
C ARG A 51 -19.87 7.07 -3.22
N ASP A 52 -21.17 7.29 -3.39
CA ASP A 52 -21.74 7.61 -4.70
C ASP A 52 -21.37 9.06 -5.08
N VAL A 53 -21.25 9.33 -6.36
CA VAL A 53 -20.97 10.69 -6.89
C VAL A 53 -22.17 11.63 -6.80
N GLY A 54 -23.38 11.10 -6.71
CA GLY A 54 -24.61 11.89 -6.56
C GLY A 54 -25.52 11.91 -7.79
N ARG A 55 -26.65 12.63 -7.68
CA ARG A 55 -27.65 12.68 -8.76
C ARG A 55 -27.13 13.49 -9.95
N GLY A 56 -27.29 12.95 -11.15
CA GLY A 56 -26.92 13.61 -12.40
C GLY A 56 -25.48 13.36 -12.84
N GLU A 57 -24.67 12.69 -12.04
CA GLU A 57 -23.33 12.23 -12.42
C GLU A 57 -23.35 10.75 -12.81
N GLN A 58 -22.39 10.33 -13.60
CA GLN A 58 -22.24 8.92 -13.97
C GLN A 58 -21.71 8.15 -12.75
N SER A 59 -22.62 7.44 -12.06
CA SER A 59 -22.31 6.69 -10.86
C SER A 59 -21.73 5.32 -11.19
N GLY A 60 -20.56 5.03 -10.65
CA GLY A 60 -19.96 3.69 -10.64
C GLY A 60 -20.37 2.85 -9.43
N PHE A 61 -21.25 3.38 -8.55
CA PHE A 61 -21.54 2.75 -7.26
C PHE A 61 -22.19 1.36 -7.39
N ALA A 62 -22.91 1.09 -8.47
CA ALA A 62 -23.47 -0.24 -8.74
C ALA A 62 -22.43 -1.35 -8.87
N ARG A 63 -21.17 -1.00 -9.20
CA ARG A 63 -20.05 -1.96 -9.34
C ARG A 63 -19.20 -2.12 -8.08
N VAL A 64 -19.57 -1.46 -6.98
CA VAL A 64 -18.85 -1.60 -5.69
C VAL A 64 -18.78 -3.06 -5.21
N PRO A 65 -19.80 -3.92 -5.37
CA PRO A 65 -19.66 -5.33 -5.04
C PRO A 65 -18.52 -6.03 -5.78
N GLU A 66 -18.31 -5.74 -7.08
CA GLU A 66 -17.20 -6.28 -7.87
C GLU A 66 -15.84 -5.78 -7.36
N PHE A 67 -15.77 -4.51 -6.92
CA PHE A 67 -14.57 -3.96 -6.27
C PHE A 67 -14.24 -4.71 -4.98
N ILE A 68 -15.23 -4.98 -4.12
CA ILE A 68 -15.03 -5.74 -2.88
C ILE A 68 -14.60 -7.18 -3.17
N GLU A 69 -15.26 -7.83 -4.15
CA GLU A 69 -14.89 -9.19 -4.58
C GLU A 69 -13.44 -9.25 -5.05
N ARG A 70 -13.02 -8.30 -5.90
CA ARG A 70 -11.65 -8.23 -6.38
C ARG A 70 -10.65 -7.94 -5.25
N LEU A 71 -10.98 -7.02 -4.35
CA LEU A 71 -10.15 -6.71 -3.20
C LEU A 71 -9.94 -7.94 -2.32
N ASN A 72 -11.00 -8.73 -2.10
CA ASN A 72 -10.93 -10.00 -1.38
C ASN A 72 -10.09 -11.05 -2.13
N GLY A 73 -10.24 -11.14 -3.45
CA GLY A 73 -9.41 -12.03 -4.27
C GLY A 73 -7.91 -11.76 -4.20
N LEU A 74 -7.53 -10.51 -3.92
CA LEU A 74 -6.13 -10.06 -3.77
C LEU A 74 -5.64 -10.01 -2.31
N SER A 75 -6.49 -10.38 -1.36
CA SER A 75 -6.23 -10.26 0.07
C SER A 75 -6.42 -11.61 0.79
N PRO A 76 -5.47 -12.54 0.69
CA PRO A 76 -5.62 -13.88 1.26
C PRO A 76 -5.74 -13.90 2.79
N SER A 77 -5.25 -12.85 3.46
CA SER A 77 -5.25 -12.76 4.93
C SER A 77 -6.37 -11.88 5.49
N LEU A 78 -7.11 -11.18 4.64
CA LEU A 78 -8.15 -10.24 5.05
C LEU A 78 -9.45 -10.52 4.30
N ASN A 79 -10.56 -10.33 4.99
CA ASN A 79 -11.90 -10.36 4.40
C ASN A 79 -12.49 -8.94 4.47
N TRP A 80 -12.57 -8.29 3.32
CA TRP A 80 -13.07 -6.92 3.16
C TRP A 80 -14.58 -6.91 2.98
N LYS A 81 -15.23 -5.92 3.59
CA LYS A 81 -16.65 -5.65 3.43
C LYS A 81 -16.95 -4.17 3.61
N LEU A 82 -18.15 -3.76 3.22
CA LEU A 82 -18.68 -2.44 3.56
C LEU A 82 -19.59 -2.56 4.79
N GLU A 83 -19.38 -1.72 5.79
CA GLU A 83 -20.32 -1.43 6.86
C GLU A 83 -20.92 -0.03 6.62
N GLY A 84 -22.11 0.02 6.05
CA GLY A 84 -22.66 1.27 5.51
C GLY A 84 -21.85 1.76 4.30
N ARG A 85 -21.04 2.80 4.50
CA ARG A 85 -20.11 3.34 3.48
C ARG A 85 -18.65 3.09 3.82
N GLU A 86 -18.36 2.57 4.97
CA GLU A 86 -17.00 2.38 5.45
C GLU A 86 -16.44 1.06 4.98
N LEU A 87 -15.25 1.10 4.37
CA LEU A 87 -14.50 -0.10 4.04
C LEU A 87 -13.86 -0.65 5.32
N VAL A 88 -14.17 -1.90 5.60
CA VAL A 88 -13.74 -2.58 6.82
C VAL A 88 -13.15 -3.93 6.49
N PHE A 89 -12.35 -4.49 7.40
CA PHE A 89 -11.78 -5.82 7.21
C PHE A 89 -11.85 -6.66 8.49
N GLU A 90 -11.87 -7.97 8.27
CA GLU A 90 -11.63 -8.98 9.30
C GLU A 90 -10.39 -9.77 8.91
N GLN A 91 -9.44 -9.90 9.83
CA GLN A 91 -8.24 -10.71 9.56
C GLN A 91 -8.54 -12.18 9.78
N THR A 92 -8.12 -13.01 8.82
CA THR A 92 -8.16 -14.46 8.95
C THR A 92 -7.25 -14.90 10.10
N PRO A 93 -7.71 -15.72 11.05
CA PRO A 93 -6.86 -16.21 12.14
C PRO A 93 -5.57 -16.85 11.60
N ASP A 94 -4.46 -16.61 12.29
CA ASP A 94 -3.14 -17.16 12.02
C ASP A 94 -2.56 -16.85 10.63
N SER A 95 -3.19 -15.96 9.87
CA SER A 95 -2.66 -15.49 8.59
C SER A 95 -1.68 -14.33 8.75
N THR A 96 -0.70 -14.25 7.85
CA THR A 96 0.25 -13.15 7.78
C THR A 96 -0.14 -12.25 6.60
N PRO A 97 -0.52 -10.97 6.86
CA PRO A 97 -0.85 -10.04 5.80
C PRO A 97 0.29 -9.82 4.81
N THR A 98 -0.05 -9.76 3.53
CA THR A 98 0.86 -9.35 2.46
C THR A 98 1.26 -7.87 2.63
N ASN A 99 2.22 -7.39 1.86
CA ASN A 99 2.57 -5.97 1.87
C ASN A 99 1.38 -5.09 1.45
N PHE A 100 0.64 -5.48 0.41
CA PHE A 100 -0.57 -4.78 -0.01
C PHE A 100 -1.61 -4.70 1.12
N GLU A 101 -1.93 -5.82 1.77
CA GLU A 101 -2.86 -5.86 2.89
C GLU A 101 -2.38 -4.99 4.05
N THR A 102 -1.08 -5.02 4.36
CA THR A 102 -0.48 -4.19 5.43
C THR A 102 -0.66 -2.70 5.14
N GLN A 103 -0.42 -2.27 3.90
CA GLN A 103 -0.62 -0.88 3.50
C GLN A 103 -2.12 -0.50 3.56
N MET A 104 -3.02 -1.34 3.06
CA MET A 104 -4.46 -1.12 3.12
C MET A 104 -4.99 -1.05 4.56
N MET A 105 -4.51 -1.93 5.45
CA MET A 105 -4.83 -1.87 6.89
C MET A 105 -4.40 -0.52 7.51
N ALA A 106 -3.21 -0.04 7.17
CA ALA A 106 -2.73 1.25 7.66
C ALA A 106 -3.60 2.41 7.16
N LEU A 107 -4.03 2.38 5.90
CA LEU A 107 -4.90 3.38 5.29
C LEU A 107 -6.33 3.38 5.89
N VAL A 108 -6.88 2.20 6.22
CA VAL A 108 -8.17 2.11 6.92
C VAL A 108 -8.07 2.61 8.34
N ASN A 109 -6.96 2.36 9.04
CA ASN A 109 -6.78 2.67 10.45
C ASN A 109 -6.19 4.07 10.73
N GLN A 110 -5.92 4.87 9.70
CA GLN A 110 -5.39 6.22 9.86
C GLN A 110 -6.46 7.24 10.36
N GLU A 111 -6.05 8.46 10.74
CA GLU A 111 -6.97 9.44 11.36
C GLU A 111 -7.87 10.19 10.38
N ASN A 112 -7.41 10.37 9.14
CA ASN A 112 -8.14 11.14 8.13
C ASN A 112 -9.15 10.27 7.39
N VAL A 113 -10.32 10.82 7.10
CA VAL A 113 -11.29 10.18 6.21
C VAL A 113 -10.78 10.24 4.78
N LEU A 114 -10.77 9.10 4.08
CA LEU A 114 -10.37 8.95 2.69
C LEU A 114 -11.59 8.59 1.85
N PRO A 115 -12.30 9.56 1.29
CA PRO A 115 -13.46 9.28 0.45
C PRO A 115 -13.01 8.78 -0.93
N MET A 116 -13.67 7.71 -1.38
CA MET A 116 -13.63 7.19 -2.73
C MET A 116 -15.00 7.44 -3.38
N ARG A 117 -15.11 8.49 -4.19
CA ARG A 117 -16.35 8.82 -4.90
C ARG A 117 -16.42 8.03 -6.20
N MET A 118 -17.14 6.91 -6.18
CA MET A 118 -17.19 5.95 -7.28
C MET A 118 -17.96 6.50 -8.48
N THR A 119 -17.26 6.63 -9.60
CA THR A 119 -17.82 7.03 -10.88
C THR A 119 -17.47 5.99 -11.96
N ASN A 120 -18.18 5.99 -13.07
CA ASN A 120 -17.83 5.30 -14.32
C ASN A 120 -17.66 6.29 -15.49
N ARG A 121 -17.24 7.50 -15.16
CA ARG A 121 -17.06 8.59 -16.11
C ARG A 121 -15.70 8.50 -16.81
N HIS A 122 -15.61 7.64 -17.80
CA HIS A 122 -14.39 7.34 -18.54
C HIS A 122 -13.73 8.60 -19.13
N GLY A 123 -12.46 8.82 -18.79
CA GLY A 123 -11.60 9.82 -19.44
C GLY A 123 -11.99 11.29 -19.25
N LEU A 124 -13.07 11.56 -18.51
CA LEU A 124 -13.59 12.93 -18.30
C LEU A 124 -13.38 13.44 -16.88
N LEU A 125 -12.54 12.78 -16.09
CA LEU A 125 -12.25 13.19 -14.72
C LEU A 125 -11.42 14.49 -14.64
N GLY A 126 -10.98 15.01 -15.79
CA GLY A 126 -10.33 16.30 -15.90
C GLY A 126 -11.31 17.44 -15.70
N ASP A 127 -11.43 17.95 -14.49
CA ASP A 127 -11.97 19.29 -14.31
C ASP A 127 -10.90 20.28 -14.80
N LYS A 128 -11.09 20.77 -16.04
CA LYS A 128 -10.21 21.77 -16.66
C LYS A 128 -10.06 23.05 -15.84
N ALA A 129 -10.92 23.24 -14.83
CA ALA A 129 -10.90 24.42 -13.98
C ALA A 129 -9.88 24.34 -12.84
N SER A 130 -9.42 23.17 -12.43
CA SER A 130 -8.54 23.02 -11.24
C SER A 130 -7.05 23.17 -11.53
N GLY A 131 -6.63 23.10 -12.79
CA GLY A 131 -5.20 23.18 -13.16
C GLY A 131 -4.34 21.98 -12.69
N PHE A 132 -4.86 21.13 -11.82
CA PHE A 132 -4.25 19.87 -11.44
C PHE A 132 -4.81 18.79 -12.35
N HIS A 133 -3.93 18.05 -12.97
CA HIS A 133 -4.27 16.98 -13.89
C HIS A 133 -5.03 15.90 -13.11
N ASP A 134 -6.34 15.94 -13.21
CA ASP A 134 -7.15 14.79 -12.94
C ASP A 134 -6.67 13.72 -13.93
N SER A 135 -6.04 12.71 -13.39
CA SER A 135 -5.35 11.75 -14.19
C SER A 135 -6.36 10.91 -14.97
N VAL A 136 -5.99 10.56 -16.18
CA VAL A 136 -6.64 9.51 -16.97
C VAL A 136 -6.43 8.10 -16.36
N ASP A 137 -5.93 8.01 -15.12
CA ASP A 137 -5.43 6.80 -14.46
C ASP A 137 -6.39 6.25 -13.40
N GLY A 138 -7.67 6.51 -13.54
CA GLY A 138 -8.68 5.92 -12.67
C GLY A 138 -9.02 6.74 -11.42
N ASP A 139 -8.32 7.87 -11.13
CA ASP A 139 -8.70 8.74 -10.03
C ASP A 139 -8.48 10.23 -10.32
N ALA A 140 -9.18 11.06 -9.56
CA ALA A 140 -9.07 12.51 -9.59
C ALA A 140 -8.81 13.03 -8.17
N PHE A 141 -7.60 13.53 -7.93
CA PHE A 141 -7.17 13.96 -6.60
C PHE A 141 -8.06 15.10 -6.06
N THR A 142 -8.34 16.14 -6.85
CA THR A 142 -9.08 17.32 -6.37
C THR A 142 -10.54 17.04 -6.08
N SER A 143 -11.20 16.20 -6.87
CA SER A 143 -12.62 15.86 -6.74
C SER A 143 -12.89 14.64 -5.88
N GLY A 144 -11.86 13.84 -5.60
CA GLY A 144 -11.98 12.56 -4.89
C GLY A 144 -12.67 11.47 -5.69
N TYR A 145 -12.86 11.67 -7.00
CA TYR A 145 -13.42 10.65 -7.88
C TYR A 145 -12.48 9.47 -8.04
N VAL A 146 -13.06 8.29 -8.19
CA VAL A 146 -12.40 7.04 -8.56
C VAL A 146 -13.22 6.43 -9.68
N ASP A 147 -12.62 6.29 -10.85
CA ASP A 147 -13.23 5.55 -11.95
C ASP A 147 -13.13 4.06 -11.67
N ILE A 148 -14.28 3.46 -11.32
CA ILE A 148 -14.32 2.05 -10.90
C ILE A 148 -14.06 1.11 -12.07
N ASP A 149 -14.41 1.51 -13.28
CA ASP A 149 -14.19 0.70 -14.47
C ASP A 149 -12.69 0.64 -14.81
N ASP A 150 -12.00 1.77 -14.74
CA ASP A 150 -10.55 1.83 -14.91
C ASP A 150 -9.83 1.01 -13.83
N LEU A 151 -10.26 1.14 -12.58
CA LEU A 151 -9.68 0.40 -11.46
C LEU A 151 -9.87 -1.11 -11.64
N LEU A 152 -11.06 -1.55 -12.01
CA LEU A 152 -11.37 -2.97 -12.19
C LEU A 152 -10.77 -3.59 -13.46
N ALA A 153 -10.47 -2.79 -14.48
CA ALA A 153 -9.89 -3.26 -15.73
C ALA A 153 -8.38 -3.52 -15.66
N GLY A 154 -7.69 -3.01 -14.65
CA GLY A 154 -6.25 -3.23 -14.44
C GLY A 154 -5.91 -4.71 -14.20
N ASP A 155 -4.65 -5.13 -14.40
CA ASP A 155 -4.18 -6.41 -13.87
C ASP A 155 -4.06 -6.34 -12.32
N ASP A 156 -3.82 -7.48 -11.68
CA ASP A 156 -3.82 -7.56 -10.21
C ASP A 156 -2.80 -6.63 -9.57
N LEU A 157 -1.60 -6.56 -10.13
CA LEU A 157 -0.54 -5.69 -9.62
C LEU A 157 -0.85 -4.22 -9.91
N GLY A 158 -1.37 -3.91 -11.10
CA GLY A 158 -1.83 -2.58 -11.47
C GLY A 158 -2.96 -2.06 -10.59
N PHE A 159 -3.92 -2.94 -10.25
CA PHE A 159 -5.00 -2.63 -9.31
C PHE A 159 -4.45 -2.28 -7.91
N GLN A 160 -3.58 -3.14 -7.37
CA GLN A 160 -2.98 -2.92 -6.05
C GLN A 160 -2.19 -1.60 -6.00
N MET A 161 -1.33 -1.37 -6.99
CA MET A 161 -0.52 -0.17 -7.10
C MET A 161 -1.39 1.09 -7.21
N LEU A 162 -2.39 1.08 -8.08
CA LEU A 162 -3.28 2.23 -8.28
C LEU A 162 -4.07 2.55 -7.02
N LEU A 163 -4.67 1.53 -6.38
CA LEU A 163 -5.48 1.70 -5.17
C LEU A 163 -4.65 2.28 -4.01
N VAL A 164 -3.49 1.71 -3.74
CA VAL A 164 -2.61 2.17 -2.66
C VAL A 164 -2.05 3.55 -2.96
N HIS A 165 -1.71 3.85 -4.23
CA HIS A 165 -1.20 5.14 -4.65
C HIS A 165 -2.16 6.28 -4.27
N PHE A 166 -3.37 6.27 -4.83
CA PHE A 166 -4.28 7.39 -4.62
C PHE A 166 -4.79 7.49 -3.17
N LEU A 167 -4.93 6.36 -2.46
CA LEU A 167 -5.29 6.40 -1.05
C LEU A 167 -4.17 6.99 -0.19
N THR A 168 -2.90 6.65 -0.47
CA THR A 168 -1.73 7.22 0.21
C THR A 168 -1.60 8.72 -0.07
N GLU A 169 -1.80 9.14 -1.31
CA GLU A 169 -1.81 10.54 -1.73
C GLU A 169 -2.84 11.36 -0.95
N ARG A 170 -4.06 10.84 -0.82
CA ARG A 170 -5.14 11.45 -0.03
C ARG A 170 -4.85 11.44 1.46
N ALA A 171 -4.28 10.36 1.98
CA ALA A 171 -3.91 10.24 3.39
C ALA A 171 -2.82 11.24 3.81
N ALA A 172 -1.88 11.53 2.92
CA ALA A 172 -0.82 12.51 3.12
C ALA A 172 -1.30 13.96 3.14
N THR A 173 -2.57 14.21 2.75
CA THR A 173 -3.14 15.54 2.63
C THR A 173 -4.04 15.84 3.84
N SER A 174 -3.67 16.87 4.59
CA SER A 174 -4.43 17.26 5.80
C SER A 174 -5.87 17.62 5.49
N ASN A 175 -6.82 17.04 6.23
CA ASN A 175 -8.24 17.27 6.10
C ASN A 175 -8.79 17.06 4.68
N TYR A 176 -8.22 16.13 3.92
CA TYR A 176 -8.56 15.88 2.53
C TYR A 176 -10.08 15.83 2.28
N ALA A 177 -10.82 15.02 3.06
CA ALA A 177 -12.27 14.85 2.88
C ALA A 177 -13.10 16.14 2.96
N ARG A 178 -12.62 17.15 3.68
CA ARG A 178 -13.29 18.45 3.84
C ARG A 178 -12.93 19.42 2.72
N ARG A 179 -11.91 19.12 1.95
CA ARG A 179 -11.34 19.99 0.91
C ARG A 179 -11.65 19.53 -0.50
N ILE A 180 -12.31 18.39 -0.67
CA ILE A 180 -12.73 17.86 -1.98
C ILE A 180 -13.54 18.93 -2.72
N GLY A 181 -13.20 19.17 -4.00
CA GLY A 181 -13.78 20.22 -4.83
C GLY A 181 -13.23 21.61 -4.54
N GLY A 182 -12.26 21.73 -3.64
CA GLY A 182 -11.59 23.00 -3.28
C GLY A 182 -10.16 23.06 -3.81
N ASN A 183 -9.41 24.03 -3.26
CA ASN A 183 -8.03 24.27 -3.68
C ASN A 183 -7.05 23.46 -2.84
N PHE A 184 -6.17 22.74 -3.53
CA PHE A 184 -4.97 22.15 -2.99
C PHE A 184 -3.75 22.89 -3.55
N SER A 185 -2.70 23.05 -2.77
CA SER A 185 -1.46 23.61 -3.30
C SER A 185 -0.68 22.56 -4.09
N GLU A 186 0.06 23.00 -5.08
CA GLU A 186 0.96 22.12 -5.84
C GLU A 186 1.96 21.38 -4.94
N ALA A 187 2.47 22.04 -3.89
CA ALA A 187 3.38 21.45 -2.94
C ALA A 187 2.72 20.32 -2.12
N GLU A 188 1.45 20.44 -1.74
CA GLU A 188 0.70 19.39 -1.06
C GLU A 188 0.48 18.19 -1.99
N PHE A 189 0.05 18.47 -3.23
CA PHE A 189 -0.14 17.44 -4.24
C PHE A 189 1.19 16.68 -4.49
N ASN A 190 2.26 17.39 -4.84
CA ASN A 190 3.55 16.78 -5.15
C ASN A 190 4.10 15.94 -3.99
N ARG A 191 3.91 16.38 -2.74
CA ARG A 191 4.28 15.59 -1.55
C ARG A 191 3.44 14.31 -1.44
N GLY A 192 2.12 14.42 -1.57
CA GLY A 192 1.22 13.27 -1.52
C GLY A 192 1.54 12.28 -2.64
N HIS A 193 1.68 12.80 -3.86
CA HIS A 193 2.02 12.03 -5.05
C HIS A 193 3.33 11.26 -4.92
N SER A 194 4.37 11.89 -4.39
CA SER A 194 5.65 11.22 -4.13
C SER A 194 5.52 10.06 -3.13
N LEU A 195 4.68 10.21 -2.10
CA LEU A 195 4.39 9.14 -1.15
C LEU A 195 3.56 8.02 -1.79
N GLY A 196 2.62 8.36 -2.67
CA GLY A 196 1.88 7.37 -3.45
C GLY A 196 2.79 6.54 -4.36
N ILE A 197 3.76 7.18 -5.04
CA ILE A 197 4.78 6.50 -5.85
C ILE A 197 5.65 5.57 -5.00
N GLU A 198 6.04 5.99 -3.80
CA GLU A 198 6.82 5.14 -2.91
C GLU A 198 6.01 3.93 -2.42
N ALA A 199 4.72 4.11 -2.15
CA ALA A 199 3.81 3.02 -1.80
C ALA A 199 3.68 1.99 -2.94
N GLU A 200 3.63 2.44 -4.21
CA GLU A 200 3.73 1.54 -5.37
C GLU A 200 5.06 0.77 -5.41
N ALA A 201 6.18 1.45 -5.11
CA ALA A 201 7.48 0.80 -5.08
C ALA A 201 7.57 -0.29 -4.01
N GLU A 202 6.95 -0.08 -2.84
CA GLU A 202 6.87 -1.09 -1.78
C GLU A 202 6.07 -2.33 -2.21
N ILE A 203 4.97 -2.16 -2.94
CA ILE A 203 4.23 -3.28 -3.54
C ILE A 203 5.16 -4.09 -4.47
N LEU A 204 5.90 -3.41 -5.34
CA LEU A 204 6.80 -4.06 -6.29
C LEU A 204 7.98 -4.77 -5.58
N ARG A 205 8.58 -4.13 -4.56
CA ARG A 205 9.64 -4.74 -3.74
C ARG A 205 9.18 -6.04 -3.10
N ALA A 206 7.98 -6.02 -2.52
CA ALA A 206 7.40 -7.22 -1.90
C ALA A 206 7.06 -8.29 -2.93
N PHE A 207 6.44 -7.91 -4.05
CA PHE A 207 6.03 -8.86 -5.09
C PHE A 207 7.21 -9.60 -5.73
N PHE A 208 8.30 -8.88 -6.03
CA PHE A 208 9.50 -9.47 -6.62
C PHE A 208 10.53 -9.95 -5.59
N GLY A 209 10.34 -9.63 -4.30
CA GLY A 209 11.33 -9.90 -3.24
C GLY A 209 12.67 -9.19 -3.52
N ASP A 210 12.62 -7.98 -4.06
CA ASP A 210 13.80 -7.20 -4.46
C ASP A 210 13.76 -5.78 -3.85
N PRO A 211 14.47 -5.54 -2.73
CA PRO A 211 14.47 -4.26 -2.05
C PRO A 211 15.18 -3.13 -2.82
N SER A 212 15.89 -3.46 -3.91
CA SER A 212 16.62 -2.46 -4.72
C SER A 212 15.72 -1.68 -5.68
N ILE A 213 14.46 -2.08 -5.84
CA ILE A 213 13.51 -1.42 -6.75
C ILE A 213 13.23 0.01 -6.29
N ARG A 214 13.44 0.96 -7.22
CA ARG A 214 13.20 2.39 -7.00
C ARG A 214 12.64 3.06 -8.24
N ILE A 215 11.90 4.14 -8.05
CA ILE A 215 11.40 4.97 -9.16
C ILE A 215 12.59 5.60 -9.91
N VAL A 216 12.51 5.63 -11.23
CA VAL A 216 13.49 6.30 -12.11
C VAL A 216 12.84 7.26 -13.10
N ALA A 217 11.55 7.12 -13.36
CA ALA A 217 10.78 8.09 -14.15
C ALA A 217 9.31 8.05 -13.78
N ASP A 218 8.71 9.22 -13.64
CA ASP A 218 7.27 9.42 -13.48
C ASP A 218 6.72 10.03 -14.78
N SER A 219 5.60 9.50 -15.24
CA SER A 219 4.88 9.94 -16.44
C SER A 219 5.75 10.16 -17.69
N PRO A 220 6.67 9.22 -18.06
CA PRO A 220 7.58 9.41 -19.18
C PRO A 220 6.86 9.41 -20.56
N SER A 221 5.64 8.90 -20.62
CA SER A 221 4.79 8.95 -21.81
C SER A 221 3.32 8.78 -21.47
N VAL A 222 2.42 9.00 -22.43
CA VAL A 222 0.97 8.84 -22.24
C VAL A 222 0.58 7.43 -21.82
N THR A 223 1.30 6.41 -22.29
CA THR A 223 1.00 4.99 -22.00
C THR A 223 1.91 4.35 -20.98
N VAL A 224 2.98 5.02 -20.54
CA VAL A 224 3.86 4.56 -19.46
C VAL A 224 3.82 5.61 -18.38
N ARG A 225 3.18 5.29 -17.27
CA ARG A 225 3.01 6.22 -16.17
C ARG A 225 4.19 6.23 -15.23
N ARG A 226 4.77 5.07 -14.94
CA ARG A 226 5.95 4.99 -14.07
C ARG A 226 6.94 3.97 -14.57
N VAL A 227 8.20 4.25 -14.33
CA VAL A 227 9.29 3.30 -14.55
C VAL A 227 10.07 3.17 -13.25
N PHE A 228 10.10 1.96 -12.75
CA PHE A 228 10.97 1.55 -11.64
C PHE A 228 12.16 0.78 -12.20
N ARG A 229 13.26 0.74 -11.47
CA ARG A 229 14.44 -0.03 -11.83
C ARG A 229 15.03 -0.71 -10.61
N ASN A 230 15.50 -1.94 -10.79
CA ASN A 230 16.25 -2.66 -9.78
C ASN A 230 17.77 -2.53 -9.97
N SER A 231 18.56 -3.11 -9.05
CA SER A 231 20.03 -3.11 -9.11
C SER A 231 20.60 -3.89 -10.32
N ARG A 232 19.82 -4.78 -10.93
CA ARG A 232 20.20 -5.54 -12.13
C ARG A 232 20.04 -4.72 -13.43
N GLY A 233 19.42 -3.54 -13.32
CA GLY A 233 19.11 -2.70 -14.48
C GLY A 233 17.79 -3.02 -15.17
N ASP A 234 17.02 -4.01 -14.69
CA ASP A 234 15.71 -4.34 -15.21
C ASP A 234 14.74 -3.20 -14.92
N ARG A 235 13.84 -2.91 -15.84
CA ARG A 235 12.85 -1.83 -15.75
C ARG A 235 11.47 -2.44 -15.57
N ILE A 236 10.79 -2.04 -14.51
CA ILE A 236 9.41 -2.39 -14.24
C ILE A 236 8.58 -1.17 -14.62
N ARG A 237 7.62 -1.35 -15.53
CA ARG A 237 6.82 -0.24 -16.06
C ARG A 237 5.37 -0.42 -15.66
N ARG A 238 4.83 0.58 -14.95
CA ARG A 238 3.40 0.72 -14.83
C ARG A 238 2.89 1.40 -16.10
N ARG A 239 2.00 0.75 -16.79
CA ARG A 239 1.43 1.19 -18.06
C ARG A 239 -0.07 1.42 -17.92
N ILE A 240 -0.59 2.28 -18.81
CA ILE A 240 -2.02 2.39 -19.06
C ILE A 240 -2.28 1.92 -20.48
N ARG A 241 -3.19 0.98 -20.59
CA ARG A 241 -3.79 0.63 -21.87
C ARG A 241 -5.04 1.51 -22.03
N LEU A 242 -4.94 2.50 -22.89
CA LEU A 242 -6.05 3.38 -23.20
C LEU A 242 -7.15 2.59 -23.95
N GLY A 243 -8.38 2.69 -23.51
CA GLY A 243 -9.54 2.18 -24.23
C GLY A 243 -9.61 2.83 -25.60
N ARG A 244 -9.64 2.03 -26.66
CA ARG A 244 -9.81 2.54 -28.02
C ARG A 244 -11.30 2.62 -28.31
N GLY A 245 -11.78 3.85 -28.54
CA GLY A 245 -13.14 4.12 -28.99
C GLY A 245 -14.04 4.73 -27.92
N GLU A 246 -14.99 5.54 -28.37
CA GLU A 246 -15.93 6.26 -27.52
C GLU A 246 -16.85 5.34 -26.69
N GLU A 247 -16.94 4.06 -27.04
CA GLU A 247 -17.84 3.10 -26.40
C GLU A 247 -17.32 2.48 -25.11
N THR A 248 -16.00 2.43 -24.90
CA THR A 248 -15.47 1.81 -23.67
C THR A 248 -14.68 2.76 -22.79
N GLY A 249 -13.98 3.75 -23.33
CA GLY A 249 -13.23 4.79 -22.59
C GLY A 249 -12.35 4.29 -21.42
N VAL A 250 -12.35 2.98 -21.16
CA VAL A 250 -11.74 2.36 -19.97
C VAL A 250 -10.23 2.32 -20.11
N ASN A 251 -9.52 2.82 -19.11
CA ASN A 251 -8.06 2.85 -19.05
C ASN A 251 -7.55 1.79 -18.07
N ALA A 252 -7.07 0.67 -18.58
CA ALA A 252 -6.60 -0.42 -17.75
C ALA A 252 -5.14 -0.20 -17.30
N SER A 253 -4.90 -0.14 -16.00
CA SER A 253 -3.55 -0.14 -15.44
C SER A 253 -2.94 -1.55 -15.50
N SER A 254 -1.70 -1.66 -16.00
CA SER A 254 -0.99 -2.93 -16.09
C SER A 254 0.49 -2.75 -15.79
N VAL A 255 1.15 -3.85 -15.41
CA VAL A 255 2.59 -3.86 -15.14
C VAL A 255 3.27 -4.79 -16.14
N ASP A 256 4.39 -4.36 -16.72
CA ASP A 256 5.31 -5.20 -17.44
C ASP A 256 6.76 -5.01 -16.95
N VAL A 257 7.60 -5.98 -17.23
CA VAL A 257 9.02 -5.93 -16.91
C VAL A 257 9.83 -6.00 -18.19
N VAL A 258 10.79 -5.08 -18.32
CA VAL A 258 11.77 -5.10 -19.41
C VAL A 258 13.13 -5.39 -18.79
N THR A 259 13.66 -6.57 -19.03
CA THR A 259 14.98 -6.97 -18.54
C THR A 259 16.09 -6.08 -19.11
N ALA A 260 17.26 -6.09 -18.49
CA ALA A 260 18.44 -5.40 -19.01
C ALA A 260 18.81 -5.84 -20.43
N GLY A 261 18.45 -7.09 -20.82
CA GLY A 261 18.56 -7.61 -22.17
C GLY A 261 17.43 -7.21 -23.13
N ASN A 262 16.55 -6.28 -22.73
CA ASN A 262 15.38 -5.80 -23.49
C ASN A 262 14.29 -6.86 -23.78
N ILE A 263 14.21 -7.92 -23.00
CA ILE A 263 13.12 -8.89 -23.07
C ILE A 263 11.94 -8.34 -22.25
N VAL A 264 10.76 -8.30 -22.87
CA VAL A 264 9.52 -7.90 -22.19
C VAL A 264 8.85 -9.15 -21.62
N MET A 265 8.48 -9.09 -20.34
CA MET A 265 7.90 -10.19 -19.59
C MET A 265 6.68 -9.70 -18.78
N THR A 266 5.79 -10.64 -18.47
CA THR A 266 4.76 -10.38 -17.43
C THR A 266 5.44 -10.35 -16.04
N PRO A 267 4.81 -9.73 -15.04
CA PRO A 267 5.32 -9.77 -13.67
C PRO A 267 5.52 -11.20 -13.13
N ASP A 268 4.59 -12.10 -13.42
CA ASP A 268 4.67 -13.50 -12.96
C ASP A 268 5.81 -14.27 -13.63
N ASP A 269 5.99 -14.12 -14.94
CA ASP A 269 7.10 -14.75 -15.66
C ASP A 269 8.44 -14.25 -15.13
N TYR A 270 8.54 -12.95 -14.84
CA TYR A 270 9.76 -12.36 -14.29
C TYR A 270 10.00 -12.85 -12.85
N ARG A 271 8.97 -12.94 -12.02
CA ARG A 271 9.07 -13.51 -10.67
C ARG A 271 9.56 -14.95 -10.72
N ALA A 272 8.97 -15.77 -11.59
CA ALA A 272 9.41 -17.16 -11.79
C ALA A 272 10.87 -17.27 -12.29
N LEU A 273 11.32 -16.30 -13.11
CA LEU A 273 12.73 -16.20 -13.50
C LEU A 273 13.63 -15.95 -12.29
N LEU A 274 13.28 -14.96 -11.45
CA LEU A 274 14.06 -14.62 -10.25
C LEU A 274 14.13 -15.79 -9.27
N GLU A 275 13.05 -16.52 -9.08
CA GLU A 275 13.01 -17.71 -8.20
C GLU A 275 13.93 -18.82 -8.71
N ARG A 276 13.90 -19.10 -10.02
CA ARG A 276 14.83 -20.09 -10.63
C ARG A 276 16.29 -19.70 -10.44
N GLU A 277 16.62 -18.43 -10.62
CA GLU A 277 17.99 -17.95 -10.44
C GLU A 277 18.45 -18.03 -8.98
N ARG A 278 17.57 -17.69 -8.03
CA ARG A 278 17.85 -17.83 -6.59
C ARG A 278 18.13 -19.30 -6.21
N THR A 279 17.29 -20.20 -6.70
CA THR A 279 17.45 -21.65 -6.47
C THR A 279 18.77 -22.16 -7.07
N ALA A 280 19.10 -21.78 -8.31
CA ALA A 280 20.35 -22.17 -8.93
C ALA A 280 21.58 -21.63 -8.18
N ALA A 281 21.52 -20.37 -7.72
CA ALA A 281 22.60 -19.78 -6.93
C ALA A 281 22.74 -20.42 -5.54
N GLN A 282 21.66 -20.91 -4.96
CA GLN A 282 21.70 -21.66 -3.70
C GLN A 282 22.36 -23.03 -3.89
N VAL A 283 21.93 -23.80 -4.90
CA VAL A 283 22.51 -25.11 -5.22
C VAL A 283 24.02 -24.99 -5.48
N GLU A 284 24.44 -23.96 -6.21
CA GLU A 284 25.87 -23.77 -6.49
C GLU A 284 26.67 -23.40 -5.23
N ARG A 285 26.10 -22.60 -4.32
CA ARG A 285 26.73 -22.30 -3.02
C ARG A 285 26.90 -23.54 -2.16
N GLU A 286 25.89 -24.40 -2.11
CA GLU A 286 25.94 -25.67 -1.37
C GLU A 286 26.99 -26.61 -1.96
N ARG A 287 27.07 -26.68 -3.30
CA ARG A 287 28.11 -27.48 -4.00
C ARG A 287 29.52 -26.99 -3.66
N LEU A 288 29.73 -25.67 -3.65
CA LEU A 288 31.05 -25.08 -3.34
C LEU A 288 31.38 -25.14 -1.86
N GLY A 289 30.39 -24.97 -0.96
CA GLY A 289 30.57 -25.08 0.50
C GLY A 289 30.91 -26.49 0.94
N GLY A 290 30.26 -27.52 0.37
CA GLY A 290 30.57 -28.94 0.66
C GLY A 290 31.95 -29.36 0.18
N ALA A 291 32.52 -28.69 -0.83
CA ALA A 291 33.87 -28.99 -1.32
C ALA A 291 35.00 -28.46 -0.41
N THR A 292 34.71 -27.47 0.45
CA THR A 292 35.68 -26.91 1.41
C THR A 292 35.80 -27.78 2.66
N GLU A 293 34.73 -28.39 3.14
CA GLU A 293 34.78 -29.27 4.32
C GLU A 293 35.55 -30.59 4.09
N HIS A 294 35.59 -31.09 2.86
CA HIS A 294 36.36 -32.31 2.53
C HIS A 294 37.88 -32.05 2.41
N ARG A 295 38.37 -30.79 2.33
CA ARG A 295 39.80 -30.51 2.21
C ARG A 295 40.54 -30.32 3.54
N GLU A 296 39.82 -30.06 4.63
CA GLU A 296 40.45 -29.83 5.95
C GLU A 296 40.62 -31.13 6.77
N GLY A 297 39.93 -32.23 6.41
CA GLY A 297 40.00 -33.51 7.11
C GLY A 297 41.23 -34.42 6.81
N GLY A 298 42.14 -33.99 5.92
CA GLY A 298 43.16 -34.87 5.33
C GLY A 298 44.61 -34.65 5.76
N ARG A 299 44.91 -33.97 6.88
CA ARG A 299 46.29 -33.88 7.41
C ARG A 299 46.39 -34.36 8.87
N SER A 300 46.36 -35.66 9.07
CA SER A 300 46.98 -36.23 10.26
C SER A 300 48.48 -36.38 10.02
N VAL A 301 49.28 -35.52 10.65
CA VAL A 301 50.73 -35.63 10.72
C VAL A 301 51.05 -36.75 11.73
N PRO A 302 51.78 -37.81 11.38
CA PRO A 302 52.25 -38.75 12.39
C PRO A 302 53.31 -38.08 13.25
N ALA A 303 53.16 -38.20 14.57
CA ALA A 303 54.15 -37.79 15.55
C ALA A 303 55.39 -38.68 15.53
N PRO A 304 56.55 -38.19 15.91
CA PRO A 304 57.82 -38.89 15.89
C PRO A 304 57.97 -39.99 16.95
#